data_b63facf7dbf9f199883ac141595ee027
#
_entry.id   b63facf7dbf9f199883ac141595ee027
#
_cell.length_a   1.000
_cell.length_b   1.000
_cell.length_c   1.000
_cell.angle_alpha   90.00
_cell.angle_beta   90.00
_cell.angle_gamma   90.00
#
_symmetry.space_group_name_H-M   'P 1'
#
loop_
_entity.id
_entity.type
_entity.pdbx_description
1 polymer ?
#
loop_
_entity_poly.entity_id
_entity_poly.type
_entity_poly.pdbx_seq_one_letter_code
_entity_poly.pdbx_strand_id
1 'polypeptide(L)'
;LLSLFGKKVLDVSIDDLFMKTELTNNIDHNQAIFTSRPDRNLNKLLDIWNNKIFPNLKTAKLITTPDKNVKEINGVKFRIMSSQKELINDLLKSRIFLIPGHKAELFCLAAEEARELCIPIVTLGIGSLFERVVHEKTGFIAKNDSEFADYTIQLFKNDDLWNNIRSNLINMRGSKNWQISTKKFIDSLK
;
A
#
# COMPACT_ATOMS: atom_id res chain seq x y z
N LEU A 1 21.28 0.65 29.99
CA LEU A 1 21.15 -0.83 30.10
C LEU A 1 20.75 -1.48 28.76
N LEU A 2 19.95 -0.84 27.92
CA LEU A 2 19.54 -1.36 26.61
C LEU A 2 20.65 -1.33 25.52
N SER A 3 21.74 -0.61 25.73
CA SER A 3 22.88 -0.54 24.80
C SER A 3 23.83 -1.75 24.90
N LEU A 4 23.74 -2.54 25.96
CA LEU A 4 24.57 -3.73 26.20
C LEU A 4 24.07 -4.98 25.45
N PHE A 5 22.82 -4.97 24.98
CA PHE A 5 22.27 -6.07 24.20
C PHE A 5 22.09 -5.59 22.75
N GLY A 6 22.82 -6.19 21.85
CA GLY A 6 22.72 -5.88 20.41
C GLY A 6 21.26 -5.93 19.96
N LYS A 7 20.74 -4.81 19.37
CA LYS A 7 19.40 -4.78 18.81
C LYS A 7 19.42 -5.51 17.47
N LYS A 8 18.57 -6.52 17.32
CA LYS A 8 18.33 -7.19 16.04
C LYS A 8 16.93 -6.82 15.55
N VAL A 9 16.85 -6.31 14.34
CA VAL A 9 15.59 -6.03 13.66
C VAL A 9 15.22 -7.25 12.83
N LEU A 10 14.04 -7.78 13.09
CA LEU A 10 13.47 -8.91 12.35
C LEU A 10 12.22 -8.42 11.64
N ASP A 11 12.23 -8.52 10.32
CA ASP A 11 11.03 -8.23 9.53
C ASP A 11 9.99 -9.34 9.73
N VAL A 12 8.75 -8.93 9.92
CA VAL A 12 7.58 -9.81 9.83
C VAL A 12 7.34 -10.11 8.34
N SER A 13 6.73 -11.24 8.03
CA SER A 13 6.27 -11.56 6.67
C SER A 13 4.75 -11.53 6.58
N ILE A 14 4.24 -11.60 5.37
CA ILE A 14 2.81 -11.72 5.05
C ILE A 14 2.45 -13.17 4.71
N ASP A 15 1.17 -13.45 4.54
CA ASP A 15 0.68 -14.76 4.15
C ASP A 15 1.24 -15.17 2.77
N ASP A 16 1.65 -16.42 2.66
CA ASP A 16 2.18 -17.03 1.43
C ASP A 16 1.22 -16.92 0.24
N LEU A 17 -0.08 -16.79 0.51
CA LEU A 17 -1.09 -16.65 -0.55
C LEU A 17 -0.80 -15.44 -1.45
N PHE A 18 -0.34 -14.30 -0.88
CA PHE A 18 0.04 -13.13 -1.66
C PHE A 18 1.23 -13.40 -2.58
N MET A 19 2.20 -14.17 -2.10
CA MET A 19 3.41 -14.52 -2.88
C MET A 19 3.11 -15.55 -3.98
N LYS A 20 2.19 -16.48 -3.72
CA LYS A 20 1.79 -17.55 -4.66
C LYS A 20 0.75 -17.10 -5.67
N THR A 21 0.10 -15.96 -5.45
CA THR A 21 -0.91 -15.42 -6.36
C THR A 21 -0.30 -15.01 -7.69
N GLU A 22 -0.87 -15.44 -8.79
CA GLU A 22 -0.47 -14.97 -10.13
C GLU A 22 -0.89 -13.51 -10.33
N LEU A 23 0.03 -12.73 -10.90
CA LEU A 23 -0.24 -11.34 -11.24
C LEU A 23 -1.14 -11.25 -12.47
N THR A 24 -2.06 -10.32 -12.47
CA THR A 24 -2.93 -10.06 -13.63
C THR A 24 -2.51 -8.79 -14.38
N ASN A 25 -2.81 -8.77 -15.67
CA ASN A 25 -2.78 -7.56 -16.49
C ASN A 25 -4.15 -6.90 -16.63
N ASN A 26 -5.22 -7.52 -16.08
CA ASN A 26 -6.58 -6.96 -16.09
C ASN A 26 -6.76 -6.01 -14.90
N ILE A 27 -6.16 -4.83 -15.00
CA ILE A 27 -6.17 -3.79 -13.98
C ILE A 27 -7.13 -2.68 -14.41
N ASP A 28 -7.99 -2.22 -13.50
CA ASP A 28 -8.78 -1.00 -13.72
C ASP A 28 -7.85 0.22 -13.59
N HIS A 29 -7.51 0.82 -14.72
CA HIS A 29 -6.58 1.95 -14.80
C HIS A 29 -7.08 3.20 -14.05
N ASN A 30 -8.35 3.23 -13.66
CA ASN A 30 -8.95 4.31 -12.89
C ASN A 30 -9.18 3.98 -11.42
N GLN A 31 -8.70 2.82 -10.93
CA GLN A 31 -8.95 2.37 -9.57
C GLN A 31 -7.72 2.51 -8.66
N ALA A 32 -7.92 3.19 -7.54
CA ALA A 32 -7.04 3.13 -6.37
C ALA A 32 -7.71 2.34 -5.24
N ILE A 33 -6.91 1.84 -4.29
CA ILE A 33 -7.42 1.06 -3.17
C ILE A 33 -6.73 1.42 -1.85
N PHE A 34 -7.49 1.34 -0.76
CA PHE A 34 -7.04 1.40 0.64
C PHE A 34 -7.64 0.23 1.40
N THR A 35 -6.84 -0.62 2.01
CA THR A 35 -7.30 -1.85 2.70
C THR A 35 -6.95 -1.89 4.19
N SER A 36 -6.32 -0.86 4.71
CA SER A 36 -6.01 -0.77 6.13
C SER A 36 -7.26 -0.45 6.96
N ARG A 37 -7.15 -0.55 8.29
CA ARG A 37 -8.25 -0.18 9.18
C ARG A 37 -8.58 1.32 9.07
N PRO A 38 -9.84 1.74 9.28
CA PRO A 38 -10.22 3.15 9.18
C PRO A 38 -9.42 4.08 10.10
N ASP A 39 -9.06 3.61 11.31
CA ASP A 39 -8.25 4.36 12.28
C ASP A 39 -6.78 4.58 11.82
N ARG A 40 -6.40 4.07 10.66
CA ARG A 40 -5.11 4.31 10.00
C ARG A 40 -5.17 5.49 9.03
N ASN A 41 -5.82 6.57 9.43
CA ASN A 41 -5.97 7.82 8.68
C ASN A 41 -6.80 7.69 7.40
N LEU A 42 -7.85 6.85 7.39
CA LEU A 42 -8.80 6.83 6.28
C LEU A 42 -9.43 8.21 6.06
N ASN A 43 -9.86 8.91 7.12
CA ASN A 43 -10.44 10.25 7.00
C ASN A 43 -9.48 11.22 6.30
N LYS A 44 -8.20 11.19 6.64
CA LYS A 44 -7.16 11.97 5.97
C LYS A 44 -7.06 11.65 4.48
N LEU A 45 -7.12 10.37 4.11
CA LEU A 45 -7.13 9.95 2.70
C LEU A 45 -8.38 10.48 1.98
N LEU A 46 -9.54 10.37 2.61
CA LEU A 46 -10.80 10.85 2.03
C LEU A 46 -10.81 12.37 1.84
N ASP A 47 -10.21 13.12 2.76
CA ASP A 47 -10.04 14.58 2.62
C ASP A 47 -9.14 14.92 1.42
N ILE A 48 -7.98 14.25 1.29
CA ILE A 48 -7.08 14.44 0.14
C ILE A 48 -7.79 14.04 -1.15
N TRP A 49 -8.51 12.91 -1.15
CA TRP A 49 -9.26 12.42 -2.30
C TRP A 49 -10.29 13.43 -2.78
N ASN A 50 -11.17 13.85 -1.87
CA ASN A 50 -12.27 14.75 -2.20
C ASN A 50 -11.81 16.15 -2.66
N ASN A 51 -10.77 16.67 -2.00
CA ASN A 51 -10.36 18.07 -2.20
C ASN A 51 -9.25 18.25 -3.25
N LYS A 52 -8.46 17.20 -3.54
CA LYS A 52 -7.26 17.34 -4.37
C LYS A 52 -7.18 16.33 -5.53
N ILE A 53 -7.62 15.07 -5.33
CA ILE A 53 -7.49 14.03 -6.37
C ILE A 53 -8.71 14.02 -7.28
N PHE A 54 -9.89 13.78 -6.72
CA PHE A 54 -11.11 13.63 -7.51
C PHE A 54 -11.50 14.87 -8.35
N PRO A 55 -11.27 16.12 -7.89
CA PRO A 55 -11.51 17.30 -8.75
C PRO A 55 -10.71 17.29 -10.06
N ASN A 56 -9.52 16.68 -10.07
CA ASN A 56 -8.62 16.59 -11.22
C ASN A 56 -8.75 15.28 -12.02
N LEU A 57 -9.49 14.28 -11.48
CA LEU A 57 -9.66 12.93 -12.03
C LEU A 57 -11.06 12.40 -11.79
N LYS A 58 -12.07 12.97 -12.47
CA LYS A 58 -13.49 12.63 -12.29
C LYS A 58 -13.86 11.18 -12.60
N THR A 59 -13.03 10.45 -13.35
CA THR A 59 -13.21 9.03 -13.65
C THR A 59 -12.56 8.11 -12.63
N ALA A 60 -11.72 8.65 -11.74
CA ALA A 60 -11.01 7.86 -10.75
C ALA A 60 -11.97 7.30 -9.68
N LYS A 61 -11.66 6.11 -9.20
CA LYS A 61 -12.37 5.38 -8.17
C LYS A 61 -11.41 5.06 -7.03
N LEU A 62 -11.85 5.27 -5.81
CA LEU A 62 -11.16 4.82 -4.60
C LEU A 62 -12.00 3.73 -3.93
N ILE A 63 -11.45 2.51 -3.86
CA ILE A 63 -12.04 1.41 -3.11
C ILE A 63 -11.45 1.41 -1.70
N THR A 64 -12.29 1.44 -0.68
CA THR A 64 -11.79 1.51 0.71
C THR A 64 -12.48 0.53 1.63
N THR A 65 -11.85 0.24 2.77
CA THR A 65 -12.44 -0.43 3.91
C THR A 65 -13.67 0.35 4.37
N PRO A 66 -14.78 -0.30 4.76
CA PRO A 66 -15.98 0.38 5.21
C PRO A 66 -15.72 1.14 6.52
N ASP A 67 -16.27 2.35 6.59
CA ASP A 67 -16.36 3.13 7.82
C ASP A 67 -17.81 3.62 7.99
N LYS A 68 -18.42 3.27 9.11
CA LYS A 68 -19.82 3.63 9.42
C LYS A 68 -20.06 5.13 9.56
N ASN A 69 -19.00 5.90 9.81
CA ASN A 69 -19.08 7.33 10.06
C ASN A 69 -18.87 8.17 8.77
N VAL A 70 -18.52 7.52 7.66
CA VAL A 70 -18.22 8.22 6.41
C VAL A 70 -19.47 8.34 5.56
N LYS A 71 -19.80 9.59 5.20
CA LYS A 71 -20.85 9.91 4.22
C LYS A 71 -20.42 9.53 2.81
N GLU A 72 -21.37 9.47 1.91
CA GLU A 72 -21.11 9.26 0.49
C GLU A 72 -20.14 10.34 -0.05
N ILE A 73 -19.07 9.89 -0.68
CA ILE A 73 -18.04 10.75 -1.30
C ILE A 73 -17.92 10.37 -2.77
N ASN A 74 -17.82 11.37 -3.63
CA ASN A 74 -17.69 11.16 -5.07
C ASN A 74 -16.47 10.30 -5.42
N GLY A 75 -16.69 9.26 -6.21
CA GLY A 75 -15.65 8.33 -6.65
C GLY A 75 -15.17 7.36 -5.59
N VAL A 76 -15.71 7.39 -4.34
CA VAL A 76 -15.37 6.44 -3.27
C VAL A 76 -16.40 5.32 -3.21
N LYS A 77 -15.90 4.08 -3.10
CA LYS A 77 -16.73 2.89 -2.87
C LYS A 77 -16.17 2.11 -1.69
N PHE A 78 -17.06 1.71 -0.78
CA PHE A 78 -16.70 0.84 0.33
C PHE A 78 -16.75 -0.61 -0.13
N ARG A 79 -15.63 -1.33 0.08
CA ARG A 79 -15.61 -2.77 -0.18
C ARG A 79 -16.38 -3.54 0.88
N ILE A 80 -16.95 -4.66 0.51
CA ILE A 80 -17.50 -5.61 1.47
C ILE A 80 -16.33 -6.34 2.14
N MET A 81 -16.34 -6.40 3.48
CA MET A 81 -15.37 -7.22 4.22
C MET A 81 -15.65 -8.69 3.96
N SER A 82 -14.66 -9.38 3.41
CA SER A 82 -14.82 -10.71 2.85
C SER A 82 -13.55 -11.54 3.06
N SER A 83 -13.43 -12.66 2.38
CA SER A 83 -12.26 -13.54 2.45
C SER A 83 -10.97 -12.87 1.98
N GLN A 84 -9.83 -13.39 2.42
CA GLN A 84 -8.51 -12.94 1.94
C GLN A 84 -8.36 -13.08 0.42
N LYS A 85 -8.97 -14.11 -0.18
CA LYS A 85 -8.96 -14.31 -1.63
C LYS A 85 -9.67 -13.18 -2.38
N GLU A 86 -10.79 -12.70 -1.86
CA GLU A 86 -11.51 -11.54 -2.42
C GLU A 86 -10.75 -10.24 -2.21
N LEU A 87 -10.08 -10.08 -1.06
CA LEU A 87 -9.16 -8.96 -0.84
C LEU A 87 -8.05 -8.94 -1.90
N ILE A 88 -7.43 -10.08 -2.18
CA ILE A 88 -6.41 -10.20 -3.22
C ILE A 88 -6.97 -9.83 -4.59
N ASN A 89 -8.18 -10.27 -4.93
CA ASN A 89 -8.82 -9.90 -6.19
C ASN A 89 -9.09 -8.39 -6.31
N ASP A 90 -9.51 -7.74 -5.23
CA ASP A 90 -9.71 -6.29 -5.19
C ASP A 90 -8.39 -5.54 -5.38
N LEU A 91 -7.33 -6.01 -4.70
CA LEU A 91 -5.98 -5.48 -4.83
C LEU A 91 -5.46 -5.63 -6.25
N LEU A 92 -5.52 -6.83 -6.84
CA LEU A 92 -5.03 -7.11 -8.19
C LEU A 92 -5.70 -6.27 -9.27
N LYS A 93 -6.95 -5.87 -9.08
CA LYS A 93 -7.69 -4.97 -10.00
C LYS A 93 -7.30 -3.52 -9.85
N SER A 94 -6.57 -3.17 -8.80
CA SER A 94 -6.26 -1.79 -8.47
C SER A 94 -4.92 -1.35 -9.06
N ARG A 95 -4.89 -0.15 -9.64
CA ARG A 95 -3.70 0.46 -10.21
C ARG A 95 -2.74 0.99 -9.14
N ILE A 96 -3.28 1.57 -8.06
CA ILE A 96 -2.51 2.28 -7.04
C ILE A 96 -3.03 1.90 -5.65
N PHE A 97 -2.11 1.69 -4.72
CA PHE A 97 -2.42 1.56 -3.30
C PHE A 97 -2.17 2.90 -2.59
N LEU A 98 -3.19 3.46 -1.96
CA LEU A 98 -3.12 4.75 -1.28
C LEU A 98 -3.16 4.56 0.23
N ILE A 99 -2.13 5.01 0.95
CA ILE A 99 -2.08 4.94 2.41
C ILE A 99 -1.31 6.11 2.99
N PRO A 100 -1.98 7.09 3.64
CA PRO A 100 -1.29 8.23 4.26
C PRO A 100 -0.28 7.79 5.31
N GLY A 101 -0.60 6.77 6.09
CA GLY A 101 0.17 6.30 7.22
C GLY A 101 -0.34 6.82 8.55
N HIS A 102 0.11 6.19 9.64
CA HIS A 102 -0.28 6.54 11.00
C HIS A 102 0.90 6.30 11.97
N LYS A 103 1.05 7.16 12.98
CA LYS A 103 2.17 7.08 13.94
C LYS A 103 2.23 5.75 14.72
N ALA A 104 1.09 5.11 14.93
CA ALA A 104 0.99 3.79 15.57
C ALA A 104 1.17 2.62 14.59
N GLU A 105 1.54 2.86 13.34
CA GLU A 105 1.81 1.80 12.36
C GLU A 105 3.23 1.28 12.53
N LEU A 106 3.37 0.07 13.07
CA LEU A 106 4.67 -0.53 13.39
C LEU A 106 5.26 -1.32 12.22
N PHE A 107 4.43 -1.88 11.34
CA PHE A 107 4.88 -2.69 10.21
C PHE A 107 4.13 -2.39 8.91
N CYS A 108 2.81 -2.21 8.97
CA CYS A 108 1.89 -2.04 7.84
C CYS A 108 1.81 -3.26 6.92
N LEU A 109 1.11 -4.32 7.37
CA LEU A 109 0.85 -5.52 6.57
C LEU A 109 0.20 -5.17 5.22
N ALA A 110 -0.78 -4.26 5.20
CA ALA A 110 -1.47 -3.87 3.97
C ALA A 110 -0.53 -3.27 2.91
N ALA A 111 0.52 -2.55 3.29
CA ALA A 111 1.52 -2.06 2.36
C ALA A 111 2.42 -3.18 1.83
N GLU A 112 2.79 -4.16 2.66
CA GLU A 112 3.55 -5.33 2.21
C GLU A 112 2.71 -6.24 1.29
N GLU A 113 1.43 -6.41 1.57
CA GLU A 113 0.48 -7.13 0.72
C GLU A 113 0.37 -6.47 -0.67
N ALA A 114 0.20 -5.15 -0.71
CA ALA A 114 0.18 -4.39 -1.95
C ALA A 114 1.51 -4.49 -2.71
N ARG A 115 2.65 -4.43 -2.01
CA ARG A 115 3.99 -4.59 -2.59
C ARG A 115 4.17 -5.97 -3.22
N GLU A 116 3.76 -7.04 -2.55
CA GLU A 116 3.86 -8.41 -3.09
C GLU A 116 2.95 -8.62 -4.31
N LEU A 117 1.82 -7.92 -4.39
CA LEU A 117 0.96 -7.92 -5.57
C LEU A 117 1.40 -6.90 -6.63
N CYS A 118 2.59 -6.31 -6.47
CA CYS A 118 3.21 -5.37 -7.41
C CYS A 118 2.35 -4.15 -7.71
N ILE A 119 1.71 -3.58 -6.68
CA ILE A 119 0.89 -2.38 -6.77
C ILE A 119 1.70 -1.18 -6.28
N PRO A 120 1.95 -0.15 -7.11
CA PRO A 120 2.60 1.08 -6.68
C PRO A 120 1.90 1.74 -5.49
N ILE A 121 2.69 2.19 -4.51
CA ILE A 121 2.17 2.75 -3.25
C ILE A 121 2.41 4.26 -3.22
N VAL A 122 1.40 5.05 -2.78
CA VAL A 122 1.59 6.46 -2.42
C VAL A 122 1.30 6.64 -0.94
N THR A 123 2.24 7.26 -0.22
CA THR A 123 2.18 7.45 1.23
C THR A 123 2.76 8.79 1.66
N LEU A 124 2.41 9.24 2.87
CA LEU A 124 3.09 10.35 3.56
C LEU A 124 4.32 9.89 4.37
N GLY A 125 4.66 8.60 4.33
CA GLY A 125 5.80 8.05 5.05
C GLY A 125 5.67 8.07 6.58
N ILE A 126 4.46 8.16 7.11
CA ILE A 126 4.22 8.20 8.56
C ILE A 126 4.25 6.80 9.15
N GLY A 127 4.89 6.63 10.31
CA GLY A 127 5.08 5.33 10.95
C GLY A 127 6.07 4.47 10.18
N SER A 128 5.83 3.17 10.05
CA SER A 128 6.72 2.24 9.35
C SER A 128 6.70 2.37 7.81
N LEU A 129 5.86 3.23 7.24
CA LEU A 129 5.69 3.29 5.78
C LEU A 129 6.93 3.83 5.06
N PHE A 130 7.78 4.63 5.71
CA PHE A 130 9.06 5.06 5.15
C PHE A 130 10.04 3.88 4.93
N GLU A 131 9.83 2.75 5.63
CA GLU A 131 10.61 1.51 5.44
C GLU A 131 9.99 0.57 4.39
N ARG A 132 8.69 0.76 4.06
CA ARG A 132 7.93 -0.12 3.15
C ARG A 132 8.00 0.36 1.70
N VAL A 133 8.18 1.66 1.50
CA VAL A 133 8.21 2.28 0.17
C VAL A 133 9.62 2.83 -0.12
N VAL A 134 10.19 2.42 -1.23
CA VAL A 134 11.40 3.04 -1.78
C VAL A 134 10.95 4.10 -2.77
N HIS A 135 11.17 5.37 -2.42
CA HIS A 135 10.72 6.51 -3.20
C HIS A 135 11.18 6.42 -4.66
N GLU A 136 10.27 6.66 -5.61
CA GLU A 136 10.44 6.56 -7.07
C GLU A 136 10.75 5.16 -7.62
N LYS A 137 10.98 4.17 -6.75
CA LYS A 137 11.25 2.78 -7.17
C LYS A 137 10.07 1.85 -6.98
N THR A 138 9.42 1.89 -5.80
CA THR A 138 8.28 1.01 -5.49
C THR A 138 6.99 1.80 -5.24
N GLY A 139 7.07 3.11 -5.32
CA GLY A 139 5.99 4.06 -5.07
C GLY A 139 6.54 5.42 -4.70
N PHE A 140 5.70 6.25 -4.07
CA PHE A 140 6.06 7.61 -3.70
C PHE A 140 5.85 7.88 -2.22
N ILE A 141 6.82 8.55 -1.61
CA ILE A 141 6.72 9.12 -0.26
C ILE A 141 6.55 10.63 -0.43
N ALA A 142 5.37 11.12 -0.13
CA ALA A 142 5.01 12.53 -0.24
C ALA A 142 5.29 13.28 1.06
N LYS A 143 5.72 14.53 0.98
CA LYS A 143 6.01 15.40 2.13
C LYS A 143 4.75 16.05 2.71
N ASN A 144 3.69 16.17 1.91
CA ASN A 144 2.43 16.80 2.27
C ASN A 144 1.28 16.30 1.39
N ASP A 145 0.05 16.74 1.70
CA ASP A 145 -1.18 16.34 1.03
C ASP A 145 -1.22 16.71 -0.46
N SER A 146 -0.61 17.81 -0.84
CA SER A 146 -0.58 18.24 -2.24
C SER A 146 0.32 17.33 -3.06
N GLU A 147 1.52 17.06 -2.56
CA GLU A 147 2.47 16.13 -3.20
C GLU A 147 1.92 14.69 -3.24
N PHE A 148 1.17 14.26 -2.19
CA PHE A 148 0.46 12.97 -2.20
C PHE A 148 -0.56 12.90 -3.35
N ALA A 149 -1.36 13.97 -3.53
CA ALA A 149 -2.31 14.05 -4.61
C ALA A 149 -1.62 14.10 -5.98
N ASP A 150 -0.55 14.87 -6.12
CA ASP A 150 0.20 15.01 -7.38
C ASP A 150 0.80 13.67 -7.83
N TYR A 151 1.45 12.92 -6.93
CA TYR A 151 1.96 11.58 -7.24
C TYR A 151 0.84 10.60 -7.60
N THR A 152 -0.29 10.67 -6.90
CA THR A 152 -1.45 9.85 -7.23
C THR A 152 -1.96 10.15 -8.63
N ILE A 153 -2.11 11.43 -8.99
CA ILE A 153 -2.56 11.87 -10.31
C ILE A 153 -1.56 11.46 -11.39
N GLN A 154 -0.26 11.60 -11.14
CA GLN A 154 0.79 11.17 -12.07
C GLN A 154 0.69 9.66 -12.35
N LEU A 155 0.56 8.82 -11.33
CA LEU A 155 0.42 7.37 -11.49
C LEU A 155 -0.85 6.97 -12.24
N PHE A 156 -1.92 7.75 -12.15
CA PHE A 156 -3.12 7.53 -12.96
C PHE A 156 -2.95 7.92 -14.42
N LYS A 157 -2.19 8.99 -14.72
CA LYS A 157 -2.09 9.58 -16.06
C LYS A 157 -0.89 9.10 -16.87
N ASN A 158 0.14 8.58 -16.21
CA ASN A 158 1.40 8.23 -16.86
C ASN A 158 1.64 6.71 -16.75
N ASP A 159 1.35 6.00 -17.85
CA ASP A 159 1.50 4.55 -17.93
C ASP A 159 2.98 4.13 -17.90
N ASP A 160 3.89 4.91 -18.48
CA ASP A 160 5.32 4.59 -18.49
C ASP A 160 5.89 4.65 -17.06
N LEU A 161 5.54 5.69 -16.30
CA LEU A 161 5.91 5.80 -14.90
C LEU A 161 5.36 4.64 -14.07
N TRP A 162 4.07 4.33 -14.24
CA TRP A 162 3.42 3.24 -13.54
C TRP A 162 4.07 1.89 -13.88
N ASN A 163 4.31 1.61 -15.16
CA ASN A 163 4.95 0.38 -15.63
C ASN A 163 6.38 0.25 -15.09
N ASN A 164 7.14 1.33 -15.02
CA ASN A 164 8.49 1.34 -14.47
C ASN A 164 8.48 0.93 -12.98
N ILE A 165 7.60 1.55 -12.17
CA ILE A 165 7.47 1.22 -10.75
C ILE A 165 6.99 -0.22 -10.56
N ARG A 166 5.99 -0.65 -11.33
CA ARG A 166 5.49 -2.04 -11.29
C ARG A 166 6.59 -3.05 -11.64
N SER A 167 7.41 -2.78 -12.64
CA SER A 167 8.54 -3.63 -13.02
C SER A 167 9.56 -3.78 -11.89
N ASN A 168 9.87 -2.69 -11.19
CA ASN A 168 10.73 -2.73 -10.01
C ASN A 168 10.13 -3.60 -8.90
N LEU A 169 8.81 -3.50 -8.66
CA LEU A 169 8.09 -4.32 -7.68
C LEU A 169 8.13 -5.81 -8.06
N ILE A 170 7.94 -6.15 -9.34
CA ILE A 170 8.03 -7.52 -9.85
C ILE A 170 9.42 -8.10 -9.58
N ASN A 171 10.48 -7.34 -9.82
CA ASN A 171 11.86 -7.77 -9.56
C ASN A 171 12.17 -7.96 -8.06
N MET A 172 11.42 -7.32 -7.19
CA MET A 172 11.58 -7.43 -5.72
C MET A 172 10.65 -8.45 -5.07
N ARG A 173 9.70 -9.00 -5.82
CA ARG A 173 8.67 -9.91 -5.32
C ARG A 173 9.28 -11.18 -4.72
N GLY A 174 8.69 -11.69 -3.64
CA GLY A 174 9.15 -12.91 -2.96
C GLY A 174 10.45 -12.76 -2.17
N SER A 175 11.03 -11.57 -2.13
CA SER A 175 12.29 -11.31 -1.40
C SER A 175 12.14 -11.39 0.13
N LYS A 176 10.92 -11.31 0.65
CA LYS A 176 10.59 -11.37 2.08
C LYS A 176 9.51 -12.43 2.29
N ASN A 177 9.86 -13.54 2.92
CA ASN A 177 8.92 -14.60 3.28
C ASN A 177 9.22 -15.15 4.67
N TRP A 178 8.29 -15.94 5.23
CA TRP A 178 8.42 -16.48 6.58
C TRP A 178 9.66 -17.37 6.74
N GLN A 179 10.05 -18.13 5.73
CA GLN A 179 11.26 -18.98 5.79
C GLN A 179 12.52 -18.12 5.98
N ILE A 180 12.64 -17.02 5.23
CA ILE A 180 13.75 -16.08 5.34
C ILE A 180 13.74 -15.39 6.71
N SER A 181 12.59 -14.91 7.17
CA SER A 181 12.44 -14.24 8.45
C SER A 181 12.75 -15.18 9.62
N THR A 182 12.24 -16.41 9.60
CA THR A 182 12.49 -17.43 10.61
C THR A 182 13.98 -17.84 10.64
N LYS A 183 14.60 -18.03 9.47
CA LYS A 183 16.04 -18.34 9.40
C LYS A 183 16.87 -17.23 10.02
N LYS A 184 16.62 -15.97 9.67
CA LYS A 184 17.29 -14.81 10.29
C LYS A 184 17.11 -14.77 11.81
N PHE A 185 15.92 -15.12 12.31
CA PHE A 185 15.65 -15.20 13.74
C PHE A 185 16.49 -16.28 14.40
N ILE A 186 16.48 -17.52 13.89
CA ILE A 186 17.26 -18.65 14.42
C ILE A 186 18.75 -18.33 14.40
N ASP A 187 19.27 -17.80 13.29
CA ASP A 187 20.69 -17.43 13.16
C ASP A 187 21.08 -16.30 14.12
N SER A 188 20.11 -15.53 14.57
CA SER A 188 20.31 -14.45 15.53
C SER A 188 20.43 -14.94 16.98
N LEU A 189 20.02 -16.15 17.27
CA LEU A 189 20.07 -16.75 18.60
C LEU A 189 21.39 -17.52 18.86
N LYS A 190 22.18 -17.76 17.82
CA LYS A 190 23.52 -18.36 17.89
C LYS A 190 24.57 -17.29 18.18
#